data_f676198970587b1fbd127fec95ce0bdc
#
_entry.id   f676198970587b1fbd127fec95ce0bdc
#
_cell.length_a   1.000
_cell.length_b   1.000
_cell.length_c   1.000
_cell.angle_alpha   90.00
_cell.angle_beta   90.00
_cell.angle_gamma   90.00
#
_symmetry.space_group_name_H-M   'P 1'
#
loop_
_entity.id
_entity.type
_entity.pdbx_description
1 polymer ?
#
loop_
_entity_poly.entity_id
_entity_poly.type
_entity_poly.pdbx_seq_one_letter_code
_entity_poly.pdbx_strand_id
1 'polypeptide(L)'
;MAISRAQMLKELLPGLNALFGLEYEKYEDEHTLIYETESSDRSFEEEVKLSGFAAAPVKAEGAATSYDSAQESFTARYNHETISMGFSITEEAMEDNLYDSLSARYTKALSRAMAYTKQVKAANSLNNGFTSFQSGDGVTLFNASHPLVNGGTNANRPSTGADLNETSLENAVIEIAAFTDERGLLIAARPRRLIVPPALMFTADRLLETTQRVGTADNDINAIRNMGAIPEGYAVNHYLTDSNAFFIITDVPNGMKMFERTPLETSMDGDFDTGNVRYKARERYSFGVSDPLGSYGSPGSS
;
A
#
# COMPACT_ATOMS: atom_id res chain seq x y z
N MET A 1 51.11 8.19 -14.89
CA MET A 1 50.55 8.08 -13.53
C MET A 1 49.56 6.93 -13.57
N ALA A 2 49.83 5.83 -12.87
CA ALA A 2 48.86 4.75 -12.81
C ALA A 2 47.71 5.21 -11.90
N ILE A 3 46.53 5.31 -12.43
CA ILE A 3 45.32 5.56 -11.64
C ILE A 3 45.12 4.36 -10.75
N SER A 4 45.18 4.53 -9.44
CA SER A 4 44.96 3.42 -8.53
C SER A 4 43.52 2.96 -8.59
N ARG A 5 43.27 1.65 -8.53
CA ARG A 5 41.94 1.03 -8.49
C ARG A 5 41.01 1.67 -7.44
N ALA A 6 41.58 1.98 -6.26
CA ALA A 6 40.85 2.65 -5.17
C ALA A 6 40.39 4.09 -5.55
N GLN A 7 41.13 4.78 -6.41
CA GLN A 7 40.79 6.11 -6.89
C GLN A 7 39.68 6.05 -7.94
N MET A 8 39.74 5.07 -8.83
CA MET A 8 38.71 4.82 -9.85
C MET A 8 37.35 4.46 -9.21
N LEU A 9 37.34 3.60 -8.18
CA LEU A 9 36.15 3.28 -7.41
C LEU A 9 35.52 4.50 -6.75
N LYS A 10 36.34 5.42 -6.19
CA LYS A 10 35.86 6.65 -5.55
C LYS A 10 35.25 7.64 -6.53
N GLU A 11 35.73 7.70 -7.76
CA GLU A 11 35.20 8.58 -8.80
C GLU A 11 33.95 8.03 -9.47
N LEU A 12 33.85 6.69 -9.62
CA LEU A 12 32.72 6.03 -10.26
C LEU A 12 31.45 6.02 -9.38
N LEU A 13 31.60 5.79 -8.08
CA LEU A 13 30.49 5.65 -7.15
C LEU A 13 29.53 6.84 -7.12
N PRO A 14 29.96 8.11 -7.06
CA PRO A 14 29.04 9.24 -7.06
C PRO A 14 28.20 9.34 -8.34
N GLY A 15 28.82 9.04 -9.49
CA GLY A 15 28.13 9.03 -10.80
C GLY A 15 27.07 7.94 -10.89
N LEU A 16 27.37 6.73 -10.44
CA LEU A 16 26.41 5.63 -10.42
C LEU A 16 25.27 5.88 -9.43
N ASN A 17 25.57 6.43 -8.25
CA ASN A 17 24.54 6.76 -7.26
C ASN A 17 23.60 7.86 -7.75
N ALA A 18 24.14 8.91 -8.39
CA ALA A 18 23.32 9.97 -8.98
C ALA A 18 22.43 9.42 -10.11
N LEU A 19 22.98 8.58 -10.98
CA LEU A 19 22.21 7.95 -12.05
C LEU A 19 21.14 7.02 -11.51
N PHE A 20 21.44 6.24 -10.45
CA PHE A 20 20.50 5.35 -9.79
C PHE A 20 19.32 6.14 -9.22
N GLY A 21 19.59 7.22 -8.47
CA GLY A 21 18.58 8.09 -7.90
C GLY A 21 17.66 8.69 -8.96
N LEU A 22 18.25 9.30 -10.00
CA LEU A 22 17.50 9.89 -11.11
C LEU A 22 16.60 8.87 -11.86
N GLU A 23 17.03 7.64 -12.01
CA GLU A 23 16.22 6.60 -12.66
C GLU A 23 15.18 6.02 -11.72
N TYR A 24 15.46 5.94 -10.41
CA TYR A 24 14.50 5.46 -9.41
C TYR A 24 13.32 6.44 -9.25
N GLU A 25 13.59 7.74 -9.21
CA GLU A 25 12.57 8.79 -9.11
C GLU A 25 11.64 8.90 -10.33
N LYS A 26 12.00 8.29 -11.46
CA LYS A 26 11.13 8.25 -12.65
C LYS A 26 9.94 7.31 -12.51
N TYR A 27 9.99 6.39 -11.59
CA TYR A 27 8.90 5.46 -11.32
C TYR A 27 8.01 6.07 -10.24
N GLU A 28 6.73 6.25 -10.58
CA GLU A 28 5.75 6.76 -9.63
C GLU A 28 5.60 5.79 -8.45
N ASP A 29 5.58 6.35 -7.27
CA ASP A 29 5.39 5.61 -6.02
C ASP A 29 3.90 5.37 -5.76
N GLU A 30 3.27 4.51 -6.59
CA GLU A 30 1.84 4.18 -6.48
C GLU A 30 1.46 3.64 -5.10
N HIS A 31 2.40 3.01 -4.39
CA HIS A 31 2.17 2.49 -3.04
C HIS A 31 1.83 3.59 -2.02
N THR A 32 2.33 4.82 -2.20
CA THR A 32 2.04 5.96 -1.30
C THR A 32 0.59 6.42 -1.38
N LEU A 33 -0.11 6.06 -2.46
CA LEU A 33 -1.53 6.33 -2.62
C LEU A 33 -2.42 5.35 -1.83
N ILE A 34 -1.84 4.25 -1.35
CA ILE A 34 -2.53 3.15 -0.66
C ILE A 34 -2.11 3.09 0.81
N TYR A 35 -0.81 3.28 1.10
CA TYR A 35 -0.21 3.08 2.42
C TYR A 35 0.22 4.38 3.07
N GLU A 36 0.05 4.45 4.38
CA GLU A 36 0.72 5.42 5.22
C GLU A 36 2.13 4.89 5.55
N THR A 37 3.16 5.70 5.30
CA THR A 37 4.55 5.31 5.52
C THR A 37 5.03 5.78 6.87
N GLU A 38 5.52 4.85 7.68
CA GLU A 38 6.15 5.10 8.98
C GLU A 38 7.58 4.54 9.01
N SER A 39 8.45 5.14 9.81
CA SER A 39 9.81 4.65 10.02
C SER A 39 9.86 3.64 11.17
N SER A 40 10.72 2.63 11.06
CA SER A 40 10.93 1.62 12.09
C SER A 40 12.41 1.48 12.46
N ASP A 41 12.69 1.28 13.76
CA ASP A 41 14.03 0.98 14.28
C ASP A 41 14.19 -0.46 14.76
N ARG A 42 13.13 -1.28 14.66
CA ARG A 42 13.08 -2.64 15.18
C ARG A 42 13.24 -3.68 14.07
N SER A 43 13.33 -4.93 14.44
CA SER A 43 13.36 -6.06 13.48
C SER A 43 11.99 -6.39 12.91
N PHE A 44 10.93 -6.07 13.64
CA PHE A 44 9.51 -6.17 13.29
C PHE A 44 8.75 -5.10 14.08
N GLU A 45 7.57 -4.72 13.59
CA GLU A 45 6.65 -3.86 14.33
C GLU A 45 5.38 -4.63 14.67
N GLU A 46 4.79 -4.29 15.82
CA GLU A 46 3.51 -4.83 16.26
C GLU A 46 2.59 -3.69 16.66
N GLU A 47 1.40 -3.68 16.08
CA GLU A 47 0.35 -2.73 16.41
C GLU A 47 -0.83 -3.47 17.02
N VAL A 48 -1.20 -3.06 18.23
CA VAL A 48 -2.30 -3.64 18.99
C VAL A 48 -3.55 -2.81 18.76
N LYS A 49 -4.62 -3.43 18.28
CA LYS A 49 -5.94 -2.80 18.20
C LYS A 49 -6.65 -2.92 19.54
N LEU A 50 -7.10 -1.79 20.07
CA LEU A 50 -7.87 -1.72 21.33
C LEU A 50 -9.37 -1.61 21.02
N SER A 51 -10.19 -2.26 21.86
CA SER A 51 -11.65 -2.27 21.67
C SER A 51 -12.34 -0.94 21.97
N GLY A 52 -11.66 0.03 22.60
CA GLY A 52 -12.32 1.22 23.08
C GLY A 52 -13.30 0.96 24.25
N PHE A 53 -14.22 1.89 24.46
CA PHE A 53 -15.24 1.83 25.50
C PHE A 53 -16.64 1.67 24.88
N ALA A 54 -17.59 1.13 25.66
CA ALA A 54 -18.99 1.11 25.28
C ALA A 54 -19.62 2.52 25.32
N ALA A 55 -20.83 2.65 24.80
CA ALA A 55 -21.56 3.91 24.87
C ALA A 55 -21.75 4.37 26.32
N ALA A 56 -21.42 5.65 26.58
CA ALA A 56 -21.57 6.21 27.92
C ALA A 56 -23.04 6.23 28.37
N PRO A 57 -23.37 5.63 29.53
CA PRO A 57 -24.74 5.64 30.03
C PRO A 57 -25.12 7.02 30.58
N VAL A 58 -26.41 7.32 30.56
CA VAL A 58 -26.97 8.52 31.21
C VAL A 58 -26.83 8.38 32.73
N LYS A 59 -26.17 9.37 33.36
CA LYS A 59 -25.99 9.43 34.81
C LYS A 59 -27.19 10.12 35.46
N ALA A 60 -27.88 9.43 36.37
CA ALA A 60 -28.90 10.05 37.20
C ALA A 60 -28.28 10.97 38.25
N GLU A 61 -29.03 11.97 38.75
CA GLU A 61 -28.60 12.87 39.81
C GLU A 61 -28.26 12.08 41.09
N GLY A 62 -27.07 12.32 41.66
CA GLY A 62 -26.59 11.60 42.84
C GLY A 62 -26.06 10.19 42.60
N ALA A 63 -26.14 9.63 41.38
CA ALA A 63 -25.59 8.33 41.08
C ALA A 63 -24.07 8.37 40.91
N ALA A 64 -23.39 7.24 41.13
CA ALA A 64 -21.95 7.08 40.86
C ALA A 64 -21.68 7.10 39.35
N THR A 65 -20.47 7.51 38.95
CA THR A 65 -19.98 7.39 37.57
C THR A 65 -19.77 5.89 37.22
N SER A 66 -20.23 5.52 36.03
CA SER A 66 -19.94 4.17 35.48
C SER A 66 -18.50 4.12 34.97
N TYR A 67 -17.80 3.04 35.27
CA TYR A 67 -16.45 2.74 34.75
C TYR A 67 -16.53 1.57 33.79
N ASP A 68 -15.84 1.69 32.66
CA ASP A 68 -15.68 0.62 31.66
C ASP A 68 -14.21 0.32 31.44
N SER A 69 -13.89 -0.84 30.90
CA SER A 69 -12.51 -1.29 30.62
C SER A 69 -12.35 -1.59 29.13
N ALA A 70 -11.30 -1.04 28.53
CA ALA A 70 -10.88 -1.44 27.19
C ALA A 70 -10.19 -2.81 27.24
N GLN A 71 -10.33 -3.57 26.14
CA GLN A 71 -9.69 -4.88 25.93
C GLN A 71 -8.84 -4.82 24.66
N GLU A 72 -7.79 -5.62 24.61
CA GLU A 72 -7.04 -5.85 23.39
C GLU A 72 -7.87 -6.74 22.45
N SER A 73 -7.99 -6.32 21.18
CA SER A 73 -8.70 -7.09 20.16
C SER A 73 -7.74 -8.07 19.48
N PHE A 74 -6.81 -7.54 18.71
CA PHE A 74 -5.79 -8.33 18.03
C PHE A 74 -4.51 -7.51 17.82
N THR A 75 -3.44 -8.22 17.45
CA THR A 75 -2.13 -7.60 17.16
C THR A 75 -1.76 -7.86 15.72
N ALA A 76 -1.58 -6.79 14.95
CA ALA A 76 -1.03 -6.86 13.61
C ALA A 76 0.50 -6.82 13.67
N ARG A 77 1.17 -7.81 13.05
CA ARG A 77 2.61 -7.93 13.05
C ARG A 77 3.20 -7.69 11.65
N TYR A 78 4.16 -6.80 11.58
CA TYR A 78 4.89 -6.41 10.38
C TYR A 78 6.31 -6.97 10.42
N ASN A 79 6.59 -7.98 9.61
CA ASN A 79 7.93 -8.55 9.49
C ASN A 79 8.69 -7.84 8.36
N HIS A 80 9.80 -7.17 8.70
CA HIS A 80 10.59 -6.48 7.69
C HIS A 80 11.36 -7.45 6.81
N GLU A 81 11.18 -7.32 5.50
CA GLU A 81 11.90 -8.07 4.49
C GLU A 81 13.04 -7.24 3.92
N THR A 82 14.17 -7.88 3.66
CA THR A 82 15.31 -7.25 3.02
C THR A 82 15.28 -7.54 1.53
N ILE A 83 15.17 -6.48 0.74
CA ILE A 83 15.25 -6.55 -0.72
C ILE A 83 16.63 -6.08 -1.13
N SER A 84 17.36 -6.89 -1.87
CA SER A 84 18.70 -6.55 -2.31
C SER A 84 18.98 -7.17 -3.66
N MET A 85 19.58 -6.40 -4.53
CA MET A 85 20.05 -6.82 -5.85
C MET A 85 21.33 -6.09 -6.20
N GLY A 86 22.18 -6.69 -7.02
CA GLY A 86 23.42 -6.07 -7.46
C GLY A 86 23.91 -6.64 -8.77
N PHE A 87 24.93 -6.00 -9.33
CA PHE A 87 25.65 -6.48 -10.50
C PHE A 87 27.16 -6.37 -10.28
N SER A 88 27.94 -7.11 -11.07
CA SER A 88 29.39 -7.03 -11.10
C SER A 88 29.89 -6.61 -12.46
N ILE A 89 31.00 -5.89 -12.48
CA ILE A 89 31.75 -5.53 -13.68
C ILE A 89 33.11 -6.21 -13.57
N THR A 90 33.53 -6.94 -14.61
CA THR A 90 34.80 -7.67 -14.63
C THR A 90 35.98 -6.71 -14.77
N GLU A 91 37.15 -7.16 -14.33
CA GLU A 91 38.39 -6.39 -14.42
C GLU A 91 38.75 -6.09 -15.87
N GLU A 92 38.59 -7.06 -16.75
CA GLU A 92 38.87 -6.92 -18.18
C GLU A 92 37.96 -5.89 -18.86
N ALA A 93 36.66 -5.86 -18.49
CA ALA A 93 35.72 -4.86 -19.00
C ALA A 93 36.07 -3.43 -18.53
N MET A 94 36.72 -3.32 -17.39
CA MET A 94 37.22 -2.04 -16.91
C MET A 94 38.51 -1.61 -17.62
N GLU A 95 39.41 -2.53 -17.87
CA GLU A 95 40.65 -2.27 -18.62
C GLU A 95 40.38 -1.87 -20.07
N ASP A 96 39.40 -2.49 -20.72
CA ASP A 96 39.00 -2.21 -22.10
C ASP A 96 38.12 -0.94 -22.25
N ASN A 97 37.93 -0.18 -21.17
CA ASN A 97 37.12 1.04 -21.11
C ASN A 97 35.67 0.89 -21.57
N LEU A 98 35.10 -0.31 -21.44
CA LEU A 98 33.70 -0.62 -21.78
C LEU A 98 32.73 -0.33 -20.63
N TYR A 99 33.24 0.05 -19.46
CA TYR A 99 32.46 0.14 -18.22
C TYR A 99 31.47 1.31 -18.20
N ASP A 100 31.72 2.44 -18.87
CA ASP A 100 30.86 3.62 -18.79
C ASP A 100 29.45 3.35 -19.33
N SER A 101 29.34 2.79 -20.51
CA SER A 101 28.04 2.50 -21.12
C SER A 101 27.35 1.29 -20.48
N LEU A 102 28.10 0.27 -20.05
CA LEU A 102 27.58 -0.92 -19.41
C LEU A 102 27.12 -0.65 -17.99
N SER A 103 27.92 0.03 -17.18
CA SER A 103 27.57 0.38 -15.81
C SER A 103 26.31 1.26 -15.74
N ALA A 104 26.18 2.24 -16.64
CA ALA A 104 24.99 3.07 -16.73
C ALA A 104 23.73 2.27 -17.08
N ARG A 105 23.83 1.30 -18.01
CA ARG A 105 22.71 0.43 -18.38
C ARG A 105 22.30 -0.50 -17.23
N TYR A 106 23.26 -1.11 -16.56
CA TYR A 106 23.01 -2.01 -15.44
C TYR A 106 22.47 -1.25 -14.22
N THR A 107 22.95 -0.04 -13.96
CA THR A 107 22.43 0.81 -12.88
C THR A 107 20.97 1.19 -13.13
N LYS A 108 20.61 1.56 -14.37
CA LYS A 108 19.21 1.81 -14.73
C LYS A 108 18.33 0.56 -14.58
N ALA A 109 18.83 -0.60 -15.01
CA ALA A 109 18.11 -1.86 -14.88
C ALA A 109 17.91 -2.24 -13.42
N LEU A 110 18.93 -2.07 -12.58
CA LEU A 110 18.88 -2.32 -11.14
C LEU A 110 17.85 -1.40 -10.45
N SER A 111 17.90 -0.11 -10.75
CA SER A 111 16.96 0.89 -10.22
C SER A 111 15.51 0.50 -10.54
N ARG A 112 15.25 0.18 -11.82
CA ARG A 112 13.93 -0.29 -12.26
C ARG A 112 13.48 -1.56 -11.55
N ALA A 113 14.38 -2.53 -11.37
CA ALA A 113 14.05 -3.79 -10.70
C ALA A 113 13.70 -3.59 -9.22
N MET A 114 14.41 -2.70 -8.52
CA MET A 114 14.11 -2.36 -7.12
C MET A 114 12.76 -1.67 -7.00
N ALA A 115 12.50 -0.61 -7.80
CA ALA A 115 11.22 0.08 -7.82
C ALA A 115 10.06 -0.87 -8.14
N TYR A 116 10.19 -1.68 -9.18
CA TYR A 116 9.19 -2.68 -9.56
C TYR A 116 8.85 -3.65 -8.42
N THR A 117 9.88 -4.20 -7.75
CA THR A 117 9.66 -5.14 -6.64
C THR A 117 8.90 -4.50 -5.49
N LYS A 118 9.18 -3.24 -5.16
CA LYS A 118 8.48 -2.50 -4.11
C LYS A 118 7.00 -2.33 -4.45
N GLN A 119 6.69 -1.90 -5.67
CA GLN A 119 5.31 -1.71 -6.11
C GLN A 119 4.52 -3.03 -6.16
N VAL A 120 5.12 -4.11 -6.69
CA VAL A 120 4.49 -5.44 -6.70
C VAL A 120 4.21 -5.94 -5.28
N LYS A 121 5.15 -5.77 -4.35
CA LYS A 121 4.95 -6.15 -2.94
C LYS A 121 3.82 -5.35 -2.30
N ALA A 122 3.74 -4.06 -2.57
CA ALA A 122 2.64 -3.22 -2.11
C ALA A 122 1.29 -3.68 -2.69
N ALA A 123 1.21 -3.93 -3.99
CA ALA A 123 -0.02 -4.39 -4.62
C ALA A 123 -0.46 -5.80 -4.17
N ASN A 124 0.49 -6.64 -3.72
CA ASN A 124 0.17 -8.02 -3.30
C ASN A 124 -0.80 -8.12 -2.13
N SER A 125 -0.85 -7.15 -1.24
CA SER A 125 -1.86 -7.14 -0.18
C SER A 125 -3.29 -7.01 -0.73
N LEU A 126 -3.48 -6.19 -1.77
CA LEU A 126 -4.76 -6.03 -2.46
C LEU A 126 -5.05 -7.23 -3.36
N ASN A 127 -4.08 -7.67 -4.17
CA ASN A 127 -4.23 -8.81 -5.08
C ASN A 127 -4.60 -10.10 -4.35
N ASN A 128 -4.04 -10.31 -3.16
CA ASN A 128 -4.28 -11.50 -2.34
C ASN A 128 -5.25 -11.24 -1.17
N GLY A 129 -5.82 -10.06 -1.08
CA GLY A 129 -6.66 -9.62 0.04
C GLY A 129 -7.95 -10.42 0.21
N PHE A 130 -8.45 -11.05 -0.86
CA PHE A 130 -9.63 -11.91 -0.82
C PHE A 130 -9.30 -13.38 -0.53
N THR A 131 -8.03 -13.79 -0.64
CA THR A 131 -7.64 -15.21 -0.65
C THR A 131 -6.66 -15.60 0.45
N SER A 132 -5.47 -15.02 0.48
CA SER A 132 -4.36 -15.50 1.32
C SER A 132 -3.71 -14.42 2.19
N PHE A 133 -3.88 -13.15 1.86
CA PHE A 133 -3.37 -12.07 2.69
C PHE A 133 -4.29 -11.86 3.89
N GLN A 134 -3.77 -12.13 5.09
CA GLN A 134 -4.51 -12.03 6.34
C GLN A 134 -4.24 -10.70 7.05
N SER A 135 -5.27 -10.14 7.67
CA SER A 135 -5.13 -9.04 8.62
C SER A 135 -4.82 -9.55 10.04
N GLY A 136 -4.58 -8.64 10.97
CA GLY A 136 -4.19 -9.00 12.34
C GLY A 136 -5.25 -9.82 13.10
N ASP A 137 -6.50 -9.81 12.69
CA ASP A 137 -7.60 -10.58 13.25
C ASP A 137 -7.64 -12.06 12.78
N GLY A 138 -6.70 -12.48 11.91
CA GLY A 138 -6.53 -13.84 11.45
C GLY A 138 -7.45 -14.26 10.30
N VAL A 139 -8.27 -13.35 9.74
CA VAL A 139 -9.05 -13.59 8.52
C VAL A 139 -8.45 -12.82 7.33
N THR A 140 -8.92 -13.12 6.12
CA THR A 140 -8.46 -12.40 4.91
C THR A 140 -8.79 -10.93 4.99
N LEU A 141 -7.94 -10.07 4.38
CA LEU A 141 -8.07 -8.61 4.44
C LEU A 141 -9.47 -8.14 4.03
N PHE A 142 -10.00 -8.65 2.92
CA PHE A 142 -11.37 -8.37 2.50
C PHE A 142 -12.27 -9.55 2.84
N ASN A 143 -13.03 -9.40 3.91
CA ASN A 143 -13.89 -10.46 4.42
C ASN A 143 -15.28 -9.92 4.82
N ALA A 144 -16.28 -10.77 4.72
CA ALA A 144 -17.63 -10.43 5.17
C ALA A 144 -17.84 -10.66 6.69
N SER A 145 -16.82 -11.14 7.40
CA SER A 145 -16.95 -11.57 8.80
C SER A 145 -15.67 -11.33 9.60
N HIS A 146 -15.23 -10.07 9.69
CA HIS A 146 -14.18 -9.68 10.63
C HIS A 146 -14.71 -9.78 12.06
N PRO A 147 -14.11 -10.61 12.92
CA PRO A 147 -14.63 -10.82 14.28
C PRO A 147 -14.45 -9.58 15.15
N LEU A 148 -15.46 -9.25 15.93
CA LEU A 148 -15.44 -8.20 16.93
C LEU A 148 -15.28 -8.77 18.34
N VAL A 149 -14.57 -8.07 19.22
CA VAL A 149 -14.36 -8.49 20.64
C VAL A 149 -15.69 -8.67 21.38
N ASN A 150 -16.68 -7.88 21.05
CA ASN A 150 -18.00 -7.92 21.71
C ASN A 150 -18.95 -9.00 21.16
N GLY A 151 -18.46 -9.81 20.22
CA GLY A 151 -19.28 -10.74 19.45
C GLY A 151 -20.00 -10.03 18.30
N GLY A 152 -20.12 -10.71 17.19
CA GLY A 152 -20.59 -10.12 15.93
C GLY A 152 -19.44 -9.96 14.94
N THR A 153 -19.72 -9.37 13.79
CA THR A 153 -18.76 -9.24 12.70
C THR A 153 -18.96 -7.95 11.94
N ASN A 154 -17.85 -7.40 11.42
CA ASN A 154 -17.84 -6.35 10.41
C ASN A 154 -17.53 -6.94 9.03
N ALA A 155 -18.05 -6.31 7.99
CA ALA A 155 -17.73 -6.66 6.61
C ALA A 155 -17.08 -5.46 5.91
N ASN A 156 -15.96 -5.68 5.25
CA ASN A 156 -15.30 -4.67 4.41
C ASN A 156 -15.29 -5.08 2.92
N ARG A 157 -16.27 -5.90 2.54
CA ARG A 157 -16.54 -6.31 1.15
C ARG A 157 -18.04 -6.51 0.96
N PRO A 158 -18.56 -6.38 -0.28
CA PRO A 158 -19.94 -6.70 -0.56
C PRO A 158 -20.22 -8.20 -0.35
N SER A 159 -21.44 -8.54 0.03
CA SER A 159 -21.87 -9.93 0.21
C SER A 159 -21.72 -10.77 -1.07
N THR A 160 -21.90 -10.15 -2.21
CA THR A 160 -21.66 -10.74 -3.54
C THR A 160 -20.74 -9.82 -4.31
N GLY A 161 -19.69 -10.37 -4.93
CA GLY A 161 -18.76 -9.59 -5.76
C GLY A 161 -19.53 -8.82 -6.83
N ALA A 162 -19.17 -7.55 -7.01
CA ALA A 162 -19.81 -6.65 -7.97
C ALA A 162 -18.74 -5.89 -8.75
N ASP A 163 -18.98 -5.72 -10.06
CA ASP A 163 -18.15 -4.90 -10.92
C ASP A 163 -18.30 -3.42 -10.57
N LEU A 164 -17.30 -2.63 -10.90
CA LEU A 164 -17.32 -1.18 -10.67
C LEU A 164 -18.39 -0.53 -11.56
N ASN A 165 -19.44 -0.09 -10.93
CA ASN A 165 -20.52 0.71 -11.51
C ASN A 165 -21.09 1.68 -10.48
N GLU A 166 -22.02 2.55 -10.88
CA GLU A 166 -22.61 3.55 -9.99
C GLU A 166 -23.24 2.90 -8.75
N THR A 167 -24.10 1.89 -8.96
CA THR A 167 -24.82 1.22 -7.86
C THR A 167 -23.88 0.49 -6.89
N SER A 168 -22.85 -0.20 -7.41
CA SER A 168 -21.88 -0.88 -6.55
C SER A 168 -21.03 0.10 -5.73
N LEU A 169 -20.72 1.27 -6.30
CA LEU A 169 -19.98 2.30 -5.61
C LEU A 169 -20.84 3.01 -4.55
N GLU A 170 -22.11 3.30 -4.85
CA GLU A 170 -23.08 3.83 -3.88
C GLU A 170 -23.27 2.87 -2.70
N ASN A 171 -23.46 1.58 -2.96
CA ASN A 171 -23.56 0.57 -1.92
C ASN A 171 -22.29 0.49 -1.06
N ALA A 172 -21.10 0.54 -1.66
CA ALA A 172 -19.86 0.55 -0.92
C ALA A 172 -19.74 1.77 0.02
N VAL A 173 -20.16 2.96 -0.43
CA VAL A 173 -20.20 4.18 0.40
C VAL A 173 -21.15 4.01 1.59
N ILE A 174 -22.32 3.40 1.37
CA ILE A 174 -23.31 3.12 2.42
C ILE A 174 -22.77 2.10 3.43
N GLU A 175 -22.15 1.01 2.94
CA GLU A 175 -21.56 -0.04 3.78
C GLU A 175 -20.40 0.51 4.62
N ILE A 176 -19.51 1.33 4.04
CA ILE A 176 -18.44 2.01 4.77
C ILE A 176 -18.99 2.92 5.87
N ALA A 177 -20.03 3.70 5.58
CA ALA A 177 -20.65 4.57 6.57
C ALA A 177 -21.29 3.80 7.73
N ALA A 178 -21.63 2.52 7.55
CA ALA A 178 -22.18 1.64 8.56
C ALA A 178 -21.13 0.88 9.39
N PHE A 179 -19.83 1.10 9.18
CA PHE A 179 -18.78 0.46 9.96
C PHE A 179 -18.92 0.75 11.46
N THR A 180 -18.69 -0.29 12.26
CA THR A 180 -18.72 -0.18 13.72
C THR A 180 -17.35 -0.51 14.32
N ASP A 181 -17.11 -0.01 15.51
CA ASP A 181 -15.91 -0.37 16.28
C ASP A 181 -16.06 -1.77 16.93
N GLU A 182 -15.05 -2.18 17.68
CA GLU A 182 -15.00 -3.45 18.40
C GLU A 182 -16.11 -3.63 19.45
N ARG A 183 -16.79 -2.54 19.84
CA ARG A 183 -17.91 -2.51 20.78
C ARG A 183 -19.26 -2.37 20.09
N GLY A 184 -19.28 -2.27 18.75
CA GLY A 184 -20.49 -2.08 17.95
C GLY A 184 -20.96 -0.64 17.87
N LEU A 185 -20.14 0.34 18.26
CA LEU A 185 -20.43 1.76 18.07
C LEU A 185 -20.11 2.19 16.65
N LEU A 186 -20.99 2.95 16.04
CA LEU A 186 -20.82 3.50 14.69
C LEU A 186 -19.61 4.44 14.66
N ILE A 187 -18.63 4.18 13.80
CA ILE A 187 -17.44 5.04 13.65
C ILE A 187 -17.61 6.14 12.61
N ALA A 188 -18.70 6.10 11.82
CA ALA A 188 -19.01 7.06 10.76
C ALA A 188 -17.85 7.22 9.75
N ALA A 189 -17.23 6.11 9.36
CA ALA A 189 -16.16 6.07 8.40
C ALA A 189 -16.58 6.62 7.03
N ARG A 190 -15.61 7.18 6.28
CA ARG A 190 -15.84 7.76 4.96
C ARG A 190 -14.82 7.21 3.95
N PRO A 191 -15.24 7.03 2.69
CA PRO A 191 -14.31 6.76 1.61
C PRO A 191 -13.34 7.94 1.44
N ARG A 192 -12.08 7.66 1.14
CA ARG A 192 -11.07 8.68 0.79
C ARG A 192 -10.71 8.61 -0.68
N ARG A 193 -10.28 7.43 -1.16
CA ARG A 193 -9.74 7.23 -2.50
C ARG A 193 -10.19 5.90 -3.07
N LEU A 194 -10.49 5.90 -4.37
CA LEU A 194 -10.78 4.69 -5.14
C LEU A 194 -9.49 4.21 -5.82
N ILE A 195 -9.14 2.93 -5.65
CA ILE A 195 -7.99 2.29 -6.30
C ILE A 195 -8.51 1.30 -7.34
N VAL A 196 -8.05 1.43 -8.56
CA VAL A 196 -8.52 0.62 -9.68
C VAL A 196 -7.36 0.10 -10.54
N PRO A 197 -7.51 -1.06 -11.19
CA PRO A 197 -6.60 -1.51 -12.23
C PRO A 197 -6.72 -0.64 -13.50
N PRO A 198 -5.73 -0.66 -14.40
CA PRO A 198 -5.78 0.08 -15.67
C PRO A 198 -7.03 -0.20 -16.53
N ALA A 199 -7.57 -1.41 -16.44
CA ALA A 199 -8.78 -1.80 -17.17
C ALA A 199 -10.02 -0.98 -16.77
N LEU A 200 -10.10 -0.53 -15.53
CA LEU A 200 -11.24 0.20 -14.97
C LEU A 200 -11.04 1.73 -14.94
N MET A 201 -9.88 2.25 -15.37
CA MET A 201 -9.57 3.67 -15.24
C MET A 201 -10.61 4.59 -15.92
N PHE A 202 -11.06 4.25 -17.14
CA PHE A 202 -12.07 5.05 -17.84
C PHE A 202 -13.46 4.93 -17.21
N THR A 203 -13.75 3.83 -16.54
CA THR A 203 -14.99 3.67 -15.79
C THR A 203 -14.95 4.49 -14.52
N ALA A 204 -13.85 4.48 -13.80
CA ALA A 204 -13.63 5.31 -12.61
C ALA A 204 -13.73 6.80 -12.95
N ASP A 205 -13.09 7.25 -14.04
CA ASP A 205 -13.16 8.63 -14.51
C ASP A 205 -14.61 9.06 -14.78
N ARG A 206 -15.35 8.24 -15.54
CA ARG A 206 -16.75 8.52 -15.82
C ARG A 206 -17.63 8.57 -14.59
N LEU A 207 -17.37 7.74 -13.57
CA LEU A 207 -18.15 7.71 -12.33
C LEU A 207 -17.85 8.90 -11.41
N LEU A 208 -16.57 9.34 -11.35
CA LEU A 208 -16.15 10.35 -10.40
C LEU A 208 -16.08 11.77 -10.98
N GLU A 209 -15.81 11.91 -12.29
CA GLU A 209 -15.53 13.23 -12.88
C GLU A 209 -16.66 13.81 -13.71
N THR A 210 -17.64 12.99 -14.16
CA THR A 210 -18.76 13.51 -14.95
C THR A 210 -19.79 14.24 -14.08
N THR A 211 -20.33 15.33 -14.60
CA THR A 211 -21.39 16.11 -13.92
C THR A 211 -22.76 15.47 -14.00
N GLN A 212 -22.99 14.72 -15.09
CA GLN A 212 -24.26 14.06 -15.38
C GLN A 212 -24.08 12.55 -15.28
N ARG A 213 -25.14 11.85 -14.95
CA ARG A 213 -25.18 10.40 -14.90
C ARG A 213 -24.90 9.80 -16.26
N VAL A 214 -23.97 8.85 -16.35
CA VAL A 214 -23.58 8.20 -17.59
C VAL A 214 -24.61 7.14 -17.99
N GLY A 215 -25.05 7.16 -19.25
CA GLY A 215 -25.94 6.12 -19.81
C GLY A 215 -27.42 6.36 -19.64
N THR A 216 -27.87 7.54 -19.18
CA THR A 216 -29.27 7.94 -19.12
C THR A 216 -29.59 8.95 -20.23
N ALA A 217 -30.82 8.90 -20.76
CA ALA A 217 -31.32 9.90 -21.72
C ALA A 217 -31.77 11.19 -21.01
N ASP A 218 -31.99 11.12 -19.71
CA ASP A 218 -32.42 12.21 -18.84
C ASP A 218 -31.23 12.97 -18.30
N ASN A 219 -31.43 14.23 -17.94
CA ASN A 219 -30.39 15.13 -17.43
C ASN A 219 -30.13 14.88 -15.93
N ASP A 220 -29.97 13.62 -15.53
CA ASP A 220 -29.75 13.22 -14.15
C ASP A 220 -28.38 13.67 -13.64
N ILE A 221 -28.34 14.14 -12.40
CA ILE A 221 -27.11 14.56 -11.75
C ILE A 221 -26.34 13.31 -11.26
N ASN A 222 -25.03 13.29 -11.49
CA ASN A 222 -24.14 12.30 -10.85
C ASN A 222 -24.03 12.60 -9.35
N ALA A 223 -24.71 11.79 -8.53
CA ALA A 223 -24.76 11.96 -7.10
C ALA A 223 -23.39 11.76 -6.42
N ILE A 224 -22.60 10.80 -6.88
CA ILE A 224 -21.28 10.45 -6.30
C ILE A 224 -20.34 11.65 -6.39
N ARG A 225 -20.25 12.27 -7.56
CA ARG A 225 -19.46 13.49 -7.76
C ARG A 225 -20.02 14.69 -6.98
N ASN A 226 -21.32 14.92 -7.10
CA ASN A 226 -21.96 16.10 -6.50
C ASN A 226 -21.86 16.14 -4.97
N MET A 227 -21.90 14.98 -4.32
CA MET A 227 -21.70 14.82 -2.88
C MET A 227 -20.23 14.84 -2.48
N GLY A 228 -19.29 14.69 -3.42
CA GLY A 228 -17.87 14.48 -3.11
C GLY A 228 -17.67 13.20 -2.29
N ALA A 229 -18.36 12.12 -2.66
CA ALA A 229 -18.37 10.88 -1.90
C ALA A 229 -16.97 10.27 -1.75
N ILE A 230 -16.08 10.51 -2.73
CA ILE A 230 -14.67 10.08 -2.72
C ILE A 230 -13.80 11.33 -2.94
N PRO A 231 -13.41 12.03 -1.87
CA PRO A 231 -12.80 13.36 -1.95
C PRO A 231 -11.41 13.38 -2.59
N GLU A 232 -10.64 12.29 -2.51
CA GLU A 232 -9.31 12.17 -3.12
C GLU A 232 -9.35 11.57 -4.54
N GLY A 233 -10.56 11.38 -5.10
CA GLY A 233 -10.75 10.85 -6.44
C GLY A 233 -10.31 9.38 -6.58
N TYR A 234 -9.78 9.04 -7.75
CA TYR A 234 -9.30 7.69 -8.02
C TYR A 234 -7.80 7.67 -8.33
N ALA A 235 -7.17 6.53 -8.07
CA ALA A 235 -5.81 6.23 -8.48
C ALA A 235 -5.76 4.91 -9.23
N VAL A 236 -4.97 4.90 -10.31
CA VAL A 236 -4.73 3.69 -11.10
C VAL A 236 -3.49 2.99 -10.55
N ASN A 237 -3.62 1.73 -10.17
CA ASN A 237 -2.48 0.92 -9.77
C ASN A 237 -2.19 -0.13 -10.86
N HIS A 238 -1.02 0.01 -11.49
CA HIS A 238 -0.60 -0.83 -12.62
C HIS A 238 -0.21 -2.25 -12.22
N TYR A 239 -0.04 -2.52 -10.93
CA TYR A 239 0.41 -3.81 -10.40
C TYR A 239 -0.74 -4.68 -9.86
N LEU A 240 -1.98 -4.21 -10.02
CA LEU A 240 -3.16 -5.03 -9.76
C LEU A 240 -3.34 -6.07 -10.86
N THR A 241 -3.53 -7.32 -10.44
CA THR A 241 -3.63 -8.48 -11.36
C THR A 241 -5.06 -8.77 -11.80
N ASP A 242 -6.04 -8.43 -10.96
CA ASP A 242 -7.44 -8.59 -11.28
C ASP A 242 -7.97 -7.36 -12.03
N SER A 243 -8.50 -7.56 -13.22
CA SER A 243 -9.02 -6.49 -14.08
C SER A 243 -10.39 -5.95 -13.65
N ASN A 244 -11.11 -6.66 -12.80
CA ASN A 244 -12.48 -6.35 -12.40
C ASN A 244 -12.60 -5.89 -10.95
N ALA A 245 -11.58 -6.17 -10.14
CA ALA A 245 -11.55 -5.77 -8.74
C ALA A 245 -11.38 -4.25 -8.58
N PHE A 246 -12.03 -3.67 -7.59
CA PHE A 246 -11.79 -2.31 -7.16
C PHE A 246 -11.69 -2.22 -5.64
N PHE A 247 -10.96 -1.22 -5.17
CA PHE A 247 -10.70 -1.03 -3.75
C PHE A 247 -10.95 0.42 -3.36
N ILE A 248 -11.37 0.64 -2.13
CA ILE A 248 -11.60 1.97 -1.56
C ILE A 248 -10.79 2.08 -0.29
N ILE A 249 -9.95 3.10 -0.19
CA ILE A 249 -9.27 3.46 1.05
C ILE A 249 -10.20 4.38 1.84
N THR A 250 -10.34 4.09 3.13
CA THR A 250 -11.21 4.84 4.04
C THR A 250 -10.40 5.82 4.90
N ASP A 251 -11.09 6.65 5.67
CA ASP A 251 -10.50 7.57 6.65
C ASP A 251 -10.28 6.94 8.03
N VAL A 252 -10.52 5.64 8.17
CA VAL A 252 -10.27 4.91 9.41
C VAL A 252 -8.77 4.91 9.71
N PRO A 253 -8.35 5.37 10.90
CA PRO A 253 -6.94 5.44 11.26
C PRO A 253 -6.32 4.05 11.36
N ASN A 254 -5.02 3.97 11.17
CA ASN A 254 -4.24 2.73 11.26
C ASN A 254 -4.71 1.65 10.25
N GLY A 255 -5.13 2.05 9.06
CA GLY A 255 -5.52 1.14 8.00
C GLY A 255 -4.31 0.42 7.38
N MET A 256 -4.04 0.72 6.13
CA MET A 256 -2.91 0.15 5.40
C MET A 256 -1.62 0.91 5.70
N LYS A 257 -0.59 0.23 6.20
CA LYS A 257 0.69 0.82 6.59
C LYS A 257 1.88 0.17 5.91
N MET A 258 2.88 1.00 5.64
CA MET A 258 4.22 0.59 5.26
C MET A 258 5.20 1.03 6.34
N PHE A 259 5.97 0.10 6.89
CA PHE A 259 7.09 0.43 7.76
C PHE A 259 8.41 0.36 6.98
N GLU A 260 9.11 1.48 6.93
CA GLU A 260 10.45 1.56 6.34
C GLU A 260 11.50 1.41 7.44
N ARG A 261 12.25 0.29 7.38
CA ARG A 261 13.33 0.01 8.35
C ARG A 261 14.68 0.56 7.90
N THR A 262 14.96 0.40 6.62
CA THR A 262 16.18 0.91 5.99
C THR A 262 15.79 1.48 4.64
N PRO A 263 15.99 2.77 4.43
CA PRO A 263 15.75 3.38 3.13
C PRO A 263 16.67 2.77 2.07
N LEU A 264 16.42 3.08 0.82
CA LEU A 264 17.22 2.58 -0.29
C LEU A 264 18.67 3.04 -0.15
N GLU A 265 19.58 2.08 0.05
CA GLU A 265 21.00 2.29 0.15
C GLU A 265 21.73 1.61 -1.00
N THR A 266 22.73 2.27 -1.52
CA THR A 266 23.62 1.71 -2.55
C THR A 266 25.03 1.58 -1.99
N SER A 267 25.74 0.51 -2.39
CA SER A 267 27.14 0.33 -2.02
C SER A 267 27.93 -0.33 -3.13
N MET A 268 29.21 -0.01 -3.22
CA MET A 268 30.14 -0.57 -4.20
C MET A 268 31.40 -1.05 -3.48
N ASP A 269 31.86 -2.23 -3.87
CA ASP A 269 33.10 -2.81 -3.33
C ASP A 269 33.81 -3.63 -4.41
N GLY A 270 35.12 -3.77 -4.28
CA GLY A 270 35.95 -4.59 -5.16
C GLY A 270 36.18 -5.97 -4.56
N ASP A 271 36.05 -7.00 -5.36
CA ASP A 271 36.44 -8.37 -5.00
C ASP A 271 37.94 -8.56 -5.20
N PHE A 272 38.65 -8.90 -4.13
CA PHE A 272 40.09 -9.08 -4.19
C PHE A 272 40.51 -10.28 -5.02
N ASP A 273 39.75 -11.38 -4.94
CA ASP A 273 40.13 -12.66 -5.59
C ASP A 273 39.88 -12.62 -7.11
N THR A 274 38.77 -11.98 -7.54
CA THR A 274 38.39 -11.99 -8.96
C THR A 274 38.69 -10.65 -9.66
N GLY A 275 39.12 -9.62 -8.92
CA GLY A 275 39.35 -8.30 -9.50
C GLY A 275 38.08 -7.53 -9.86
N ASN A 276 36.89 -8.11 -9.76
CA ASN A 276 35.64 -7.54 -10.18
C ASN A 276 35.18 -6.43 -9.23
N VAL A 277 34.46 -5.46 -9.79
CA VAL A 277 33.73 -4.42 -9.00
C VAL A 277 32.28 -4.83 -8.87
N ARG A 278 31.76 -4.83 -7.66
CA ARG A 278 30.37 -5.16 -7.34
C ARG A 278 29.63 -3.92 -6.88
N TYR A 279 28.47 -3.65 -7.48
CA TYR A 279 27.55 -2.60 -7.09
C TYR A 279 26.23 -3.23 -6.66
N LYS A 280 25.71 -2.85 -5.51
CA LYS A 280 24.44 -3.36 -4.98
C LYS A 280 23.55 -2.23 -4.47
N ALA A 281 22.24 -2.44 -4.59
CA ALA A 281 21.21 -1.69 -3.91
C ALA A 281 20.53 -2.58 -2.86
N ARG A 282 20.12 -1.99 -1.76
CA ARG A 282 19.45 -2.66 -0.67
C ARG A 282 18.44 -1.72 -0.02
N GLU A 283 17.28 -2.24 0.30
CA GLU A 283 16.26 -1.59 1.13
C GLU A 283 15.60 -2.62 2.06
N ARG A 284 14.97 -2.16 3.12
CA ARG A 284 14.29 -3.03 4.05
C ARG A 284 13.00 -2.39 4.53
N TYR A 285 11.87 -3.06 4.31
CA TYR A 285 10.53 -2.57 4.61
C TYR A 285 9.54 -3.72 4.82
N SER A 286 8.33 -3.36 5.26
CA SER A 286 7.19 -4.27 5.33
C SER A 286 5.91 -3.54 4.96
N PHE A 287 4.99 -4.23 4.30
CA PHE A 287 3.62 -3.80 4.04
C PHE A 287 2.66 -4.62 4.87
N GLY A 288 1.60 -4.01 5.37
CA GLY A 288 0.60 -4.71 6.14
C GLY A 288 -0.63 -3.85 6.42
N VAL A 289 -1.50 -4.38 7.26
CA VAL A 289 -2.76 -3.76 7.64
C VAL A 289 -2.95 -3.89 9.14
N SER A 290 -3.13 -2.78 9.83
CA SER A 290 -3.40 -2.74 11.26
C SER A 290 -4.89 -2.76 11.55
N ASP A 291 -5.70 -2.07 10.74
CA ASP A 291 -7.16 -2.13 10.80
C ASP A 291 -7.76 -2.49 9.44
N PRO A 292 -8.45 -3.64 9.29
CA PRO A 292 -9.06 -4.03 8.03
C PRO A 292 -10.13 -3.05 7.54
N LEU A 293 -10.77 -2.28 8.44
CA LEU A 293 -11.75 -1.24 8.08
C LEU A 293 -11.13 -0.02 7.41
N GLY A 294 -9.80 0.10 7.41
CA GLY A 294 -9.05 1.10 6.64
C GLY A 294 -9.15 0.91 5.13
N SER A 295 -9.70 -0.21 4.68
CA SER A 295 -9.93 -0.50 3.27
C SER A 295 -11.21 -1.30 3.05
N TYR A 296 -11.82 -1.11 1.88
CA TYR A 296 -12.97 -1.86 1.39
C TYR A 296 -12.65 -2.39 0.00
N GLY A 297 -13.06 -3.61 -0.35
CA GLY A 297 -12.76 -4.19 -1.65
C GLY A 297 -13.87 -5.04 -2.22
N SER A 298 -14.02 -4.98 -3.56
CA SER A 298 -14.87 -5.88 -4.32
C SER A 298 -14.04 -6.64 -5.36
N PRO A 299 -14.18 -7.97 -5.43
CA PRO A 299 -13.44 -8.79 -6.40
C PRO A 299 -14.00 -8.71 -7.82
N GLY A 300 -15.02 -7.90 -8.07
CA GLY A 300 -15.79 -7.94 -9.31
C GLY A 300 -16.80 -9.08 -9.34
N SER A 301 -17.60 -9.12 -10.40
CA SER A 301 -18.47 -10.26 -10.71
C SER A 301 -17.64 -11.34 -11.40
N SER A 302 -17.72 -12.58 -10.92
CA SER A 302 -17.09 -13.77 -11.52
C SER A 302 -17.88 -14.25 -12.73
#